data_3ef889a3a3b755da8e877d1817e11fb7
#
_entry.id   3ef889a3a3b755da8e877d1817e11fb7
#
_cell.length_a   1.000
_cell.length_b   1.000
_cell.length_c   1.000
_cell.angle_alpha   90.00
_cell.angle_beta   90.00
_cell.angle_gamma   90.00
#
_symmetry.space_group_name_H-M   'P 1'
#
loop_
_entity.id
_entity.type
_entity.pdbx_description
1 polymer ?
#
loop_
_entity_poly.entity_id
_entity_poly.type
_entity_poly.pdbx_seq_one_letter_code
_entity_poly.pdbx_strand_id
1 'polypeptide(L)'
;MAAEFAAGRGLGGVEIMTADARRTGLPSGSFDLVHARTLLVNVPEPAQVVAEMVRLARPGGWVAGMEPDTEYASCYPPHPAFTRICEIFPATFSRNGADPMIGRRVPELFRRAGLVDVGVDARVQIYPPGNSRRTIRIDLVRSMRPQILEMGLAGETELDELDAAARAHLDDPRTVAVSGLLFMAWGRKTARPST
;
A
#
# COMPACT_ATOMS: atom_id res chain seq x y z
N MET A 1 3.50 12.88 16.21
CA MET A 1 3.72 11.43 15.89
C MET A 1 4.96 11.18 15.04
N ALA A 2 5.02 11.53 13.71
CA ALA A 2 6.20 11.22 12.89
C ALA A 2 7.47 11.96 13.35
N ALA A 3 7.37 13.25 13.67
CA ALA A 3 8.48 14.05 14.19
C ALA A 3 8.99 13.54 15.55
N GLU A 4 8.11 13.19 16.46
CA GLU A 4 8.44 12.61 17.75
C GLU A 4 9.12 11.24 17.60
N PHE A 5 8.65 10.41 16.67
CA PHE A 5 9.27 9.13 16.35
C PHE A 5 10.69 9.31 15.81
N ALA A 6 10.91 10.24 14.90
CA ALA A 6 12.22 10.55 14.34
C ALA A 6 13.17 11.08 15.43
N ALA A 7 12.71 12.03 16.24
CA ALA A 7 13.47 12.58 17.36
C ALA A 7 13.83 11.50 18.41
N GLY A 8 12.87 10.66 18.79
CA GLY A 8 13.07 9.57 19.76
C GLY A 8 14.05 8.49 19.29
N ARG A 9 14.36 8.43 17.98
CA ARG A 9 15.35 7.54 17.38
C ARG A 9 16.66 8.22 16.99
N GLY A 10 16.83 9.50 17.29
CA GLY A 10 18.04 10.24 16.95
C GLY A 10 18.24 10.43 15.44
N LEU A 11 17.16 10.42 14.63
CA LEU A 11 17.23 10.57 13.18
C LEU A 11 17.37 12.07 12.80
N GLY A 12 18.56 12.62 12.98
CA GLY A 12 18.86 14.05 12.77
C GLY A 12 18.85 14.52 11.30
N GLY A 13 18.75 13.61 10.34
CA GLY A 13 18.72 13.93 8.91
C GLY A 13 17.32 13.82 8.25
N VAL A 14 16.25 13.75 9.06
CA VAL A 14 14.87 13.58 8.55
C VAL A 14 14.10 14.87 8.75
N GLU A 15 13.64 15.44 7.63
CA GLU A 15 12.69 16.55 7.62
C GLU A 15 11.28 16.02 7.37
N ILE A 16 10.30 16.44 8.20
CA ILE A 16 8.92 15.99 8.13
C ILE A 16 8.04 17.18 7.77
N MET A 17 7.26 17.02 6.70
CA MET A 17 6.32 18.04 6.25
C MET A 17 4.95 17.42 5.96
N THR A 18 3.90 18.23 6.05
CA THR A 18 2.55 17.90 5.59
C THR A 18 2.31 18.58 4.25
N ALA A 19 1.98 17.80 3.24
CA ALA A 19 1.70 18.31 1.89
C ALA A 19 0.70 17.41 1.16
N ASP A 20 0.08 17.94 0.11
CA ASP A 20 -0.65 17.13 -0.87
C ASP A 20 0.37 16.40 -1.75
N ALA A 21 0.29 15.06 -1.77
CA ALA A 21 1.22 14.23 -2.54
C ALA A 21 1.14 14.46 -4.06
N ARG A 22 0.04 15.05 -4.56
CA ARG A 22 -0.11 15.45 -5.97
C ARG A 22 0.61 16.77 -6.30
N ARG A 23 0.90 17.58 -5.27
CA ARG A 23 1.56 18.88 -5.40
C ARG A 23 2.23 19.28 -4.08
N THR A 24 3.41 18.77 -3.84
CA THR A 24 4.13 18.95 -2.57
C THR A 24 4.65 20.37 -2.32
N GLY A 25 4.80 21.18 -3.37
CA GLY A 25 5.44 22.49 -3.27
C GLY A 25 6.98 22.44 -3.22
N LEU A 26 7.58 21.27 -3.18
CA LEU A 26 9.03 21.11 -3.16
C LEU A 26 9.67 21.45 -4.53
N PRO A 27 10.96 21.87 -4.57
CA PRO A 27 11.63 22.21 -5.81
C PRO A 27 11.70 21.03 -6.79
N SER A 28 11.55 21.32 -8.10
CA SER A 28 11.70 20.31 -9.16
C SER A 28 13.15 19.84 -9.26
N GLY A 29 13.33 18.53 -9.47
CA GLY A 29 14.66 17.98 -9.77
C GLY A 29 15.64 18.04 -8.60
N SER A 30 15.16 18.05 -7.37
CA SER A 30 15.97 18.23 -6.16
C SER A 30 16.32 16.94 -5.42
N PHE A 31 15.77 15.79 -5.84
CA PHE A 31 15.99 14.53 -5.16
C PHE A 31 16.63 13.46 -6.03
N ASP A 32 17.59 12.72 -5.48
CA ASP A 32 18.22 11.56 -6.12
C ASP A 32 17.27 10.39 -6.25
N LEU A 33 16.41 10.20 -5.23
CA LEU A 33 15.38 9.17 -5.15
C LEU A 33 14.10 9.77 -4.59
N VAL A 34 12.98 9.49 -5.24
CA VAL A 34 11.63 9.78 -4.74
C VAL A 34 10.90 8.48 -4.55
N HIS A 35 10.40 8.23 -3.33
CA HIS A 35 9.77 6.97 -2.97
C HIS A 35 8.37 7.16 -2.40
N ALA A 36 7.43 6.32 -2.84
CA ALA A 36 6.10 6.19 -2.24
C ALA A 36 5.89 4.77 -1.73
N ARG A 37 5.28 4.63 -0.54
CA ARG A 37 4.91 3.33 0.01
C ARG A 37 3.50 3.36 0.55
N THR A 38 2.63 2.47 0.04
CA THR A 38 1.23 2.36 0.46
C THR A 38 0.53 3.73 0.42
N LEU A 39 0.84 4.51 -0.61
CA LEU A 39 0.28 5.83 -0.85
C LEU A 39 -0.69 5.80 -2.03
N LEU A 40 -0.27 5.22 -3.17
CA LEU A 40 -1.04 5.23 -4.41
C LEU A 40 -2.35 4.45 -4.27
N VAL A 41 -2.36 3.42 -3.43
CA VAL A 41 -3.57 2.63 -3.08
C VAL A 41 -4.65 3.46 -2.39
N ASN A 42 -4.29 4.59 -1.77
CA ASN A 42 -5.21 5.40 -0.96
C ASN A 42 -5.66 6.68 -1.67
N VAL A 43 -5.25 6.91 -2.92
CA VAL A 43 -5.58 8.13 -3.66
C VAL A 43 -6.39 7.84 -4.91
N PRO A 44 -7.39 8.65 -5.25
CA PRO A 44 -8.23 8.44 -6.44
C PRO A 44 -7.47 8.71 -7.74
N GLU A 45 -6.43 9.52 -7.71
CA GLU A 45 -5.68 9.98 -8.89
C GLU A 45 -4.18 9.64 -8.80
N PRO A 46 -3.80 8.35 -8.76
CA PRO A 46 -2.41 7.94 -8.55
C PRO A 46 -1.46 8.44 -9.63
N ALA A 47 -1.94 8.68 -10.86
CA ALA A 47 -1.13 9.23 -11.94
C ALA A 47 -0.60 10.66 -11.64
N GLN A 48 -1.38 11.48 -10.91
CA GLN A 48 -0.93 12.81 -10.51
C GLN A 48 0.19 12.74 -9.46
N VAL A 49 0.08 11.81 -8.50
CA VAL A 49 1.14 11.56 -7.52
C VAL A 49 2.42 11.08 -8.21
N VAL A 50 2.31 10.15 -9.16
CA VAL A 50 3.45 9.68 -9.94
C VAL A 50 4.09 10.82 -10.75
N ALA A 51 3.28 11.70 -11.37
CA ALA A 51 3.79 12.87 -12.09
C ALA A 51 4.57 13.81 -11.16
N GLU A 52 4.08 14.04 -9.93
CA GLU A 52 4.79 14.84 -8.92
C GLU A 52 6.08 14.15 -8.49
N MET A 53 6.09 12.84 -8.28
CA MET A 53 7.30 12.08 -7.96
C MET A 53 8.37 12.26 -9.07
N VAL A 54 7.96 12.16 -10.34
CA VAL A 54 8.85 12.37 -11.49
C VAL A 54 9.35 13.81 -11.55
N ARG A 55 8.49 14.80 -11.25
CA ARG A 55 8.89 16.22 -11.19
C ARG A 55 9.99 16.46 -10.15
N LEU A 56 9.83 15.84 -8.96
CA LEU A 56 10.75 15.98 -7.83
C LEU A 56 12.10 15.31 -8.07
N ALA A 57 12.12 14.16 -8.75
CA ALA A 57 13.38 13.49 -9.09
C ALA A 57 14.24 14.33 -10.02
N ARG A 58 15.56 14.41 -9.75
CA ARG A 58 16.51 15.06 -10.65
C ARG A 58 16.65 14.29 -11.97
N PRO A 59 17.15 14.92 -13.05
CA PRO A 59 17.56 14.19 -14.25
C PRO A 59 18.53 13.06 -13.90
N GLY A 60 18.25 11.84 -14.37
CA GLY A 60 18.99 10.62 -14.02
C GLY A 60 18.68 10.05 -12.62
N GLY A 61 17.83 10.70 -11.83
CA GLY A 61 17.38 10.23 -10.52
C GLY A 61 16.34 9.09 -10.62
N TRP A 62 16.05 8.46 -9.48
CA TRP A 62 15.15 7.31 -9.38
C TRP A 62 13.79 7.69 -8.80
N VAL A 63 12.77 7.02 -9.29
CA VAL A 63 11.43 7.00 -8.70
C VAL A 63 11.10 5.55 -8.34
N ALA A 64 10.65 5.31 -7.12
CA ALA A 64 10.29 3.99 -6.64
C ALA A 64 8.92 4.00 -5.96
N GLY A 65 8.15 2.92 -6.14
CA GLY A 65 6.85 2.72 -5.51
C GLY A 65 6.79 1.34 -4.89
N MET A 66 6.17 1.24 -3.70
CA MET A 66 5.89 -0.02 -3.03
C MET A 66 4.42 -0.03 -2.64
N GLU A 67 3.60 -0.76 -3.42
CA GLU A 67 2.14 -0.73 -3.30
C GLU A 67 1.55 -2.14 -3.18
N PRO A 68 0.50 -2.31 -2.38
CA PRO A 68 -0.15 -3.60 -2.24
C PRO A 68 -0.97 -3.97 -3.48
N ASP A 69 -1.13 -5.28 -3.64
CA ASP A 69 -2.19 -5.90 -4.38
C ASP A 69 -2.97 -6.78 -3.40
N THR A 70 -4.20 -6.39 -3.13
CA THR A 70 -4.96 -6.97 -2.03
C THR A 70 -5.66 -8.28 -2.38
N GLU A 71 -5.63 -8.70 -3.65
CA GLU A 71 -6.34 -9.88 -4.13
C GLU A 71 -5.79 -11.21 -3.57
N TYR A 72 -4.48 -11.29 -3.33
CA TYR A 72 -3.80 -12.57 -3.08
C TYR A 72 -3.65 -12.98 -1.61
N ALA A 73 -4.22 -12.23 -0.67
CA ALA A 73 -4.16 -12.64 0.74
C ALA A 73 -4.95 -13.94 0.96
N SER A 74 -4.36 -14.91 1.66
CA SER A 74 -4.98 -16.22 1.89
C SER A 74 -4.52 -16.85 3.19
N CYS A 75 -5.19 -17.93 3.59
CA CYS A 75 -4.75 -18.82 4.65
C CYS A 75 -4.90 -20.30 4.24
N TYR A 76 -4.14 -21.17 4.87
CA TYR A 76 -4.28 -22.60 4.69
C TYR A 76 -4.26 -23.32 6.07
N PRO A 77 -5.22 -24.18 6.38
CA PRO A 77 -6.41 -24.51 5.57
C PRO A 77 -7.27 -23.27 5.27
N PRO A 78 -8.02 -23.24 4.15
CA PRO A 78 -8.90 -22.11 3.85
C PRO A 78 -10.04 -22.04 4.88
N HIS A 79 -10.44 -20.81 5.22
CA HIS A 79 -11.50 -20.58 6.20
C HIS A 79 -12.53 -19.57 5.67
N PRO A 80 -13.84 -19.89 5.70
CA PRO A 80 -14.87 -19.03 5.11
C PRO A 80 -14.87 -17.60 5.65
N ALA A 81 -14.69 -17.41 6.96
CA ALA A 81 -14.64 -16.08 7.56
C ALA A 81 -13.47 -15.26 7.05
N PHE A 82 -12.27 -15.85 6.90
CA PHE A 82 -11.12 -15.13 6.34
C PHE A 82 -11.31 -14.82 4.86
N THR A 83 -11.89 -15.74 4.09
CA THR A 83 -12.26 -15.50 2.68
C THR A 83 -13.21 -14.30 2.56
N ARG A 84 -14.27 -14.27 3.39
CA ARG A 84 -15.25 -13.18 3.40
C ARG A 84 -14.62 -11.83 3.77
N ILE A 85 -13.70 -11.81 4.74
CA ILE A 85 -12.91 -10.61 5.09
C ILE A 85 -12.07 -10.14 3.89
N CYS A 86 -11.47 -11.06 3.13
CA CYS A 86 -10.70 -10.76 1.93
C CYS A 86 -11.56 -10.22 0.77
N GLU A 87 -12.87 -10.51 0.74
CA GLU A 87 -13.82 -9.93 -0.22
C GLU A 87 -14.26 -8.53 0.21
N ILE A 88 -14.58 -8.34 1.50
CA ILE A 88 -15.05 -7.06 2.05
C ILE A 88 -13.97 -5.98 1.92
N PHE A 89 -12.72 -6.31 2.25
CA PHE A 89 -11.64 -5.33 2.35
C PHE A 89 -11.41 -4.54 1.05
N PRO A 90 -11.20 -5.16 -0.13
CA PRO A 90 -11.00 -4.39 -1.37
C PRO A 90 -12.24 -3.61 -1.80
N ALA A 91 -13.44 -4.09 -1.48
CA ALA A 91 -14.69 -3.41 -1.83
C ALA A 91 -14.82 -2.04 -1.15
N THR A 92 -14.19 -1.83 0.03
CA THR A 92 -14.21 -0.54 0.73
C THR A 92 -13.46 0.56 -0.01
N PHE A 93 -12.48 0.23 -0.84
CA PHE A 93 -11.69 1.20 -1.60
C PHE A 93 -12.44 1.76 -2.80
N SER A 94 -13.33 0.99 -3.41
CA SER A 94 -14.05 1.38 -4.64
C SER A 94 -14.92 2.62 -4.45
N ARG A 95 -15.45 2.87 -3.26
CA ARG A 95 -16.26 4.06 -2.95
C ARG A 95 -15.48 5.37 -3.09
N ASN A 96 -14.19 5.36 -2.74
CA ASN A 96 -13.34 6.54 -2.77
C ASN A 96 -12.57 6.68 -4.10
N GLY A 97 -12.87 5.85 -5.10
CA GLY A 97 -12.15 5.81 -6.38
C GLY A 97 -10.70 5.33 -6.25
N ALA A 98 -10.31 4.80 -5.10
CA ALA A 98 -9.00 4.21 -4.88
C ALA A 98 -8.95 2.78 -5.47
N ASP A 99 -7.76 2.33 -5.85
CA ASP A 99 -7.55 1.03 -6.49
C ASP A 99 -6.82 0.08 -5.53
N PRO A 100 -7.51 -0.89 -4.90
CA PRO A 100 -6.88 -1.82 -3.96
C PRO A 100 -5.87 -2.78 -4.62
N MET A 101 -5.83 -2.84 -5.94
CA MET A 101 -4.91 -3.65 -6.74
C MET A 101 -3.90 -2.79 -7.51
N ILE A 102 -3.69 -1.55 -7.08
CA ILE A 102 -2.81 -0.58 -7.75
C ILE A 102 -1.39 -1.11 -7.96
N GLY A 103 -0.90 -1.97 -7.07
CA GLY A 103 0.46 -2.51 -7.10
C GLY A 103 0.85 -3.05 -8.48
N ARG A 104 -0.01 -3.87 -9.10
CA ARG A 104 0.23 -4.44 -10.44
C ARG A 104 0.26 -3.40 -11.56
N ARG A 105 -0.29 -2.20 -11.31
CA ARG A 105 -0.40 -1.10 -12.29
C ARG A 105 0.73 -0.07 -12.18
N VAL A 106 1.47 -0.04 -11.06
CA VAL A 106 2.54 0.95 -10.84
C VAL A 106 3.57 0.97 -11.98
N PRO A 107 4.06 -0.19 -12.52
CA PRO A 107 5.01 -0.18 -13.63
C PRO A 107 4.47 0.53 -14.88
N GLU A 108 3.18 0.37 -15.15
CA GLU A 108 2.52 1.05 -16.27
C GLU A 108 2.39 2.56 -16.03
N LEU A 109 2.01 2.96 -14.81
CA LEU A 109 1.97 4.38 -14.43
C LEU A 109 3.35 5.04 -14.59
N PHE A 110 4.42 4.34 -14.22
CA PHE A 110 5.79 4.84 -14.35
C PHE A 110 6.19 5.02 -15.82
N ARG A 111 5.89 4.04 -16.69
CA ARG A 111 6.15 4.16 -18.14
C ARG A 111 5.37 5.34 -18.76
N ARG A 112 4.09 5.47 -18.41
CA ARG A 112 3.26 6.60 -18.89
C ARG A 112 3.78 7.96 -18.40
N ALA A 113 4.38 8.00 -17.23
CA ALA A 113 5.01 9.22 -16.71
C ALA A 113 6.40 9.51 -17.31
N GLY A 114 6.87 8.73 -18.29
CA GLY A 114 8.11 8.94 -19.02
C GLY A 114 9.36 8.43 -18.31
N LEU A 115 9.21 7.55 -17.29
CA LEU A 115 10.36 6.88 -16.70
C LEU A 115 10.89 5.79 -17.64
N VAL A 116 12.21 5.65 -17.67
CA VAL A 116 12.95 4.60 -18.38
C VAL A 116 13.51 3.58 -17.40
N ASP A 117 14.04 2.46 -17.89
CA ASP A 117 14.60 1.38 -17.07
C ASP A 117 13.61 0.90 -16.00
N VAL A 118 12.32 0.83 -16.37
CA VAL A 118 11.26 0.45 -15.43
C VAL A 118 11.35 -1.03 -15.11
N GLY A 119 11.72 -1.33 -13.85
CA GLY A 119 11.72 -2.65 -13.27
C GLY A 119 10.57 -2.86 -12.30
N VAL A 120 10.25 -4.12 -12.03
CA VAL A 120 9.24 -4.54 -11.06
C VAL A 120 9.67 -5.84 -10.39
N ASP A 121 9.38 -5.93 -9.09
CA ASP A 121 9.46 -7.15 -8.29
C ASP A 121 8.18 -7.25 -7.45
N ALA A 122 7.82 -8.46 -7.02
CA ALA A 122 6.68 -8.64 -6.13
C ALA A 122 7.04 -9.63 -5.03
N ARG A 123 6.62 -9.31 -3.80
CA ARG A 123 6.87 -10.14 -2.63
C ARG A 123 5.58 -10.52 -1.93
N VAL A 124 5.56 -11.76 -1.47
CA VAL A 124 4.58 -12.29 -0.55
C VAL A 124 5.28 -12.67 0.74
N GLN A 125 4.60 -12.50 1.88
CA GLN A 125 5.12 -12.90 3.18
C GLN A 125 4.24 -13.99 3.78
N ILE A 126 4.89 -15.01 4.34
CA ILE A 126 4.24 -15.99 5.21
C ILE A 126 4.53 -15.56 6.63
N TYR A 127 3.47 -15.30 7.39
CA TYR A 127 3.58 -14.86 8.78
C TYR A 127 3.62 -16.06 9.73
N PRO A 128 4.72 -16.26 10.48
CA PRO A 128 4.81 -17.38 11.43
C PRO A 128 3.84 -17.19 12.60
N PRO A 129 3.51 -18.27 13.33
CA PRO A 129 2.73 -18.20 14.56
C PRO A 129 3.30 -17.14 15.53
N GLY A 130 2.40 -16.39 16.20
CA GLY A 130 2.76 -15.30 17.10
C GLY A 130 3.15 -13.98 16.43
N ASN A 131 3.24 -13.93 15.11
CA ASN A 131 3.46 -12.67 14.41
C ASN A 131 2.16 -11.85 14.35
N SER A 132 2.19 -10.61 14.87
CA SER A 132 1.03 -9.73 14.92
C SER A 132 0.44 -9.38 13.54
N ARG A 133 1.20 -9.56 12.47
CA ARG A 133 0.73 -9.29 11.10
C ARG A 133 -0.16 -10.39 10.53
N ARG A 134 -0.30 -11.53 11.21
CA ARG A 134 -1.23 -12.60 10.81
C ARG A 134 -2.67 -12.08 10.72
N THR A 135 -3.04 -11.19 11.64
CA THR A 135 -4.39 -10.62 11.74
C THR A 135 -4.54 -9.26 11.07
N ILE A 136 -3.51 -8.75 10.40
CA ILE A 136 -3.53 -7.38 9.84
C ILE A 136 -4.73 -7.09 8.93
N ARG A 137 -5.18 -8.08 8.15
CA ARG A 137 -6.36 -7.95 7.28
C ARG A 137 -7.63 -7.76 8.10
N ILE A 138 -7.77 -8.51 9.19
CA ILE A 138 -8.89 -8.42 10.13
C ILE A 138 -8.87 -7.05 10.81
N ASP A 139 -7.70 -6.60 11.27
CA ASP A 139 -7.53 -5.30 11.94
C ASP A 139 -7.88 -4.13 11.01
N LEU A 140 -7.52 -4.22 9.73
CA LEU A 140 -7.88 -3.23 8.72
C LEU A 140 -9.40 -3.19 8.49
N VAL A 141 -10.06 -4.35 8.32
CA VAL A 141 -11.53 -4.42 8.19
C VAL A 141 -12.21 -3.85 9.44
N ARG A 142 -11.71 -4.17 10.65
CA ARG A 142 -12.21 -3.59 11.89
C ARG A 142 -12.07 -2.06 11.90
N SER A 143 -10.96 -1.51 11.46
CA SER A 143 -10.74 -0.05 11.40
C SER A 143 -11.66 0.67 10.39
N MET A 144 -12.13 -0.06 9.38
CA MET A 144 -13.02 0.43 8.32
C MET A 144 -14.51 0.12 8.60
N ARG A 145 -14.83 -0.43 9.78
CA ARG A 145 -16.19 -0.85 10.16
C ARG A 145 -17.28 0.18 9.86
N PRO A 146 -17.15 1.48 10.23
CA PRO A 146 -18.18 2.47 9.92
C PRO A 146 -18.46 2.59 8.42
N GLN A 147 -17.43 2.57 7.60
CA GLN A 147 -17.54 2.64 6.14
C GLN A 147 -18.21 1.39 5.55
N ILE A 148 -17.84 0.22 6.06
CA ILE A 148 -18.39 -1.07 5.62
C ILE A 148 -19.91 -1.12 5.87
N LEU A 149 -20.34 -0.68 7.06
CA LEU A 149 -21.75 -0.61 7.44
C LEU A 149 -22.52 0.40 6.57
N GLU A 150 -21.97 1.60 6.40
CA GLU A 150 -22.57 2.65 5.56
C GLU A 150 -22.71 2.21 4.09
N MET A 151 -21.76 1.41 3.60
CA MET A 151 -21.79 0.85 2.24
C MET A 151 -22.70 -0.39 2.11
N GLY A 152 -23.20 -0.93 3.22
CA GLY A 152 -23.99 -2.16 3.22
C GLY A 152 -23.23 -3.41 2.77
N LEU A 153 -21.90 -3.43 2.92
CA LEU A 153 -21.06 -4.56 2.52
C LEU A 153 -21.16 -5.74 3.49
N ALA A 154 -21.44 -5.46 4.77
CA ALA A 154 -21.69 -6.41 5.83
C ALA A 154 -22.48 -5.75 6.95
N GLY A 155 -23.19 -6.55 7.77
CA GLY A 155 -23.87 -6.11 8.98
C GLY A 155 -22.98 -6.14 10.23
N GLU A 156 -23.42 -5.49 11.31
CA GLU A 156 -22.73 -5.46 12.62
C GLU A 156 -22.40 -6.86 13.12
N THR A 157 -23.43 -7.72 13.22
CA THR A 157 -23.29 -9.09 13.71
C THR A 157 -22.37 -9.92 12.84
N GLU A 158 -22.51 -9.80 11.50
CA GLU A 158 -21.61 -10.49 10.55
C GLU A 158 -20.16 -10.11 10.78
N LEU A 159 -19.86 -8.82 10.96
CA LEU A 159 -18.49 -8.35 11.20
C LEU A 159 -17.89 -8.90 12.50
N ASP A 160 -18.69 -9.00 13.56
CA ASP A 160 -18.23 -9.55 14.83
C ASP A 160 -17.96 -11.05 14.73
N GLU A 161 -18.84 -11.80 14.07
CA GLU A 161 -18.66 -13.24 13.81
C GLU A 161 -17.45 -13.51 12.93
N LEU A 162 -17.26 -12.73 11.86
CA LEU A 162 -16.09 -12.84 10.96
C LEU A 162 -14.79 -12.54 11.69
N ASP A 163 -14.74 -11.48 12.49
CA ASP A 163 -13.54 -11.11 13.27
C ASP A 163 -13.17 -12.23 14.24
N ALA A 164 -14.11 -12.71 15.03
CA ALA A 164 -13.87 -13.77 16.02
C ALA A 164 -13.42 -15.09 15.36
N ALA A 165 -14.13 -15.54 14.33
CA ALA A 165 -13.84 -16.81 13.67
C ALA A 165 -12.50 -16.77 12.89
N ALA A 166 -12.23 -15.67 12.18
CA ALA A 166 -10.99 -15.55 11.43
C ALA A 166 -9.78 -15.41 12.37
N ARG A 167 -9.89 -14.69 13.50
CA ARG A 167 -8.80 -14.63 14.50
C ARG A 167 -8.53 -16.00 15.08
N ALA A 168 -9.53 -16.69 15.56
CA ALA A 168 -9.35 -18.03 16.13
C ALA A 168 -8.65 -18.98 15.15
N HIS A 169 -9.01 -18.91 13.85
CA HIS A 169 -8.37 -19.70 12.82
C HIS A 169 -6.91 -19.31 12.57
N LEU A 170 -6.62 -17.99 12.49
CA LEU A 170 -5.26 -17.51 12.26
C LEU A 170 -4.35 -17.64 13.49
N ASP A 171 -4.90 -17.74 14.71
CA ASP A 171 -4.14 -17.98 15.93
C ASP A 171 -3.69 -19.44 16.06
N ASP A 172 -4.34 -20.38 15.36
CA ASP A 172 -3.89 -21.77 15.33
C ASP A 172 -2.48 -21.84 14.69
N PRO A 173 -1.48 -22.38 15.40
CA PRO A 173 -0.11 -22.46 14.89
C PRO A 173 0.04 -23.34 13.64
N ARG A 174 -0.95 -24.21 13.37
CA ARG A 174 -0.98 -25.05 12.18
C ARG A 174 -1.49 -24.32 10.94
N THR A 175 -2.10 -23.15 11.12
CA THR A 175 -2.58 -22.32 10.00
C THR A 175 -1.43 -21.54 9.38
N VAL A 176 -1.28 -21.64 8.06
CA VAL A 176 -0.39 -20.78 7.28
C VAL A 176 -1.13 -19.50 6.92
N ALA A 177 -0.60 -18.36 7.32
CA ALA A 177 -1.14 -17.04 6.96
C ALA A 177 -0.25 -16.37 5.91
N VAL A 178 -0.83 -16.06 4.75
CA VAL A 178 -0.15 -15.49 3.58
C VAL A 178 -0.61 -14.05 3.37
N SER A 179 0.35 -13.12 3.26
CA SER A 179 0.02 -11.73 2.95
C SER A 179 -0.54 -11.57 1.53
N GLY A 180 -1.17 -10.43 1.24
CA GLY A 180 -1.30 -9.97 -0.14
C GLY A 180 0.06 -9.73 -0.78
N LEU A 181 0.10 -9.63 -2.11
CA LEU A 181 1.31 -9.25 -2.83
C LEU A 181 1.66 -7.80 -2.53
N LEU A 182 2.96 -7.54 -2.41
CA LEU A 182 3.51 -6.20 -2.32
C LEU A 182 4.39 -5.99 -3.55
N PHE A 183 3.90 -5.19 -4.48
CA PHE A 183 4.64 -4.82 -5.68
C PHE A 183 5.63 -3.71 -5.38
N MET A 184 6.85 -3.88 -5.83
CA MET A 184 7.90 -2.88 -5.81
C MET A 184 8.24 -2.54 -7.25
N ALA A 185 8.01 -1.31 -7.65
CA ALA A 185 8.37 -0.83 -8.97
C ALA A 185 9.37 0.33 -8.85
N TRP A 186 10.25 0.43 -9.80
CA TRP A 186 11.20 1.53 -9.91
C TRP A 186 11.39 1.94 -11.36
N GLY A 187 11.84 3.17 -11.57
CA GLY A 187 12.16 3.68 -12.87
C GLY A 187 13.09 4.88 -12.77
N ARG A 188 13.78 5.19 -13.83
CA ARG A 188 14.76 6.27 -13.89
C ARG A 188 14.22 7.44 -14.69
N LYS A 189 14.33 8.65 -14.17
CA LYS A 189 14.07 9.85 -14.95
C LYS A 189 15.19 10.05 -15.97
N THR A 190 14.82 10.29 -17.24
CA THR A 190 15.81 10.52 -18.30
C THR A 190 16.78 11.63 -17.91
N ALA A 191 18.07 11.43 -18.14
CA ALA A 191 19.03 12.52 -18.11
C ALA A 191 18.68 13.50 -19.22
N ARG A 192 18.76 14.81 -18.97
CA ARG A 192 18.70 15.77 -20.08
C ARG A 192 19.84 15.44 -21.06
N PRO A 193 19.58 15.42 -22.38
CA PRO A 193 20.69 15.36 -23.33
C PRO A 193 21.67 16.49 -22.98
N SER A 194 22.95 16.15 -22.90
CA SER A 194 24.00 17.18 -22.83
C SER A 194 23.86 18.00 -24.11
N THR A 195 23.42 19.25 -24.01
CA THR A 195 23.42 20.23 -25.09
C THR A 195 24.84 20.64 -25.37
#